data_5999beacbf1bb6b2854ad002f713a486
#
_entry.id   5999beacbf1bb6b2854ad002f713a486
#
_cell.length_a   1.000
_cell.length_b   1.000
_cell.length_c   1.000
_cell.angle_alpha   90.00
_cell.angle_beta   90.00
_cell.angle_gamma   90.00
#
_symmetry.space_group_name_H-M   'P 1'
#
loop_
_entity.id
_entity.type
_entity.pdbx_description
1 polymer ?
#
loop_
_entity_poly.entity_id
_entity_poly.type
_entity_poly.pdbx_seq_one_letter_code
_entity_poly.pdbx_strand_id
1 'polypeptide(L)'
;LQQAAEIITDGTRLTFSGFTIWRRPMAIVFELIRQHRKNLHLIEVNGGSHTEFLVGAGCVDIWESCWVGHELYGKYGANLSRKVADKQIIVEDYSHAEMMFRFAAAACGAPYAVTQTSLGTDLHNPEYDMLGRAGLRDGTRIAKHKYQFTEDPFFGAGSQVLIPAAKVDVAVMCVQQVGEEGTVRVNGQYYSDPEVARAADITIVMAEEIVPEEYLRRNADQNTIASFEVDHILECPFGAHPTGMFGRYDVDGPFLKDFYSRTRTQEGFDGFATEWIHGQDHMSYLEKLGWPRMLKLRANTALNYSVRDKGGK
;
A
#
# COMPACT_ATOMS: atom_id res chain seq x y z
N LEU A 1 -17.28 5.34 -1.59
CA LEU A 1 -16.21 4.82 -0.74
C LEU A 1 -16.65 3.53 -0.05
N GLN A 2 -17.81 3.52 0.63
CA GLN A 2 -18.35 2.34 1.32
C GLN A 2 -18.50 1.15 0.37
N GLN A 3 -19.14 1.32 -0.78
CA GLN A 3 -19.29 0.27 -1.80
C GLN A 3 -17.96 -0.28 -2.32
N ALA A 4 -16.97 0.59 -2.51
CA ALA A 4 -15.63 0.16 -2.92
C ALA A 4 -14.95 -0.70 -1.85
N ALA A 5 -15.13 -0.37 -0.57
CA ALA A 5 -14.61 -1.17 0.54
C ALA A 5 -15.38 -2.50 0.73
N GLU A 6 -16.62 -2.61 0.27
CA GLU A 6 -17.41 -3.86 0.31
C GLU A 6 -16.86 -4.93 -0.66
N ILE A 7 -16.15 -4.54 -1.72
CA ILE A 7 -15.46 -5.46 -2.64
C ILE A 7 -14.33 -6.21 -1.90
N ILE A 8 -13.72 -5.57 -0.91
CA ILE A 8 -12.63 -6.13 -0.10
C ILE A 8 -13.24 -6.89 1.07
N THR A 9 -13.41 -8.20 0.90
CA THR A 9 -13.99 -9.08 1.92
C THR A 9 -12.94 -9.62 2.88
N ASP A 10 -13.37 -10.25 3.96
CA ASP A 10 -12.47 -10.93 4.89
C ASP A 10 -11.64 -11.99 4.16
N GLY A 11 -10.36 -12.07 4.49
CA GLY A 11 -9.41 -13.01 3.86
C GLY A 11 -8.89 -12.57 2.48
N THR A 12 -9.25 -11.38 1.98
CA THR A 12 -8.73 -10.86 0.71
C THR A 12 -7.21 -10.70 0.74
N ARG A 13 -6.51 -11.13 -0.33
CA ARG A 13 -5.10 -10.79 -0.60
C ARG A 13 -5.06 -9.40 -1.23
N LEU A 14 -4.60 -8.45 -0.46
CA LEU A 14 -4.75 -7.02 -0.73
C LEU A 14 -3.40 -6.34 -0.94
N THR A 15 -3.32 -5.44 -1.89
CA THR A 15 -2.17 -4.55 -2.08
C THR A 15 -2.60 -3.11 -2.26
N PHE A 16 -1.66 -2.19 -2.06
CA PHE A 16 -1.92 -0.75 -2.15
C PHE A 16 -0.85 -0.05 -2.96
N SER A 17 -1.25 0.95 -3.74
CA SER A 17 -0.33 1.83 -4.46
C SER A 17 0.35 2.85 -3.55
N GLY A 18 1.29 3.59 -4.13
CA GLY A 18 2.02 4.65 -3.47
C GLY A 18 3.27 4.15 -2.75
N PHE A 19 3.98 5.05 -2.07
CA PHE A 19 5.25 4.78 -1.42
C PHE A 19 5.27 5.34 0.00
N THR A 20 5.47 4.49 0.99
CA THR A 20 5.55 4.81 2.43
C THR A 20 4.49 5.79 2.95
N ILE A 21 4.74 7.09 2.89
CA ILE A 21 3.87 8.19 3.34
C ILE A 21 3.29 9.03 2.19
N TRP A 22 3.37 8.51 0.94
CA TRP A 22 2.87 9.18 -0.24
C TRP A 22 1.83 8.35 -0.97
N ARG A 23 0.70 8.96 -1.30
CA ARG A 23 -0.40 8.40 -2.10
C ARG A 23 -0.95 7.06 -1.58
N ARG A 24 -1.00 6.89 -0.25
CA ARG A 24 -1.69 5.72 0.33
C ARG A 24 -3.19 5.96 0.36
N PRO A 25 -4.03 4.99 -0.03
CA PRO A 25 -5.49 5.16 -0.10
C PRO A 25 -6.14 5.12 1.29
N MET A 26 -5.81 6.10 2.14
CA MET A 26 -6.16 6.11 3.55
C MET A 26 -7.66 6.16 3.80
N ALA A 27 -8.45 6.79 2.92
CA ALA A 27 -9.89 6.84 3.08
C ALA A 27 -10.52 5.43 2.99
N ILE A 28 -10.05 4.57 2.06
CA ILE A 28 -10.47 3.15 2.00
C ILE A 28 -9.94 2.38 3.21
N VAL A 29 -8.70 2.62 3.64
CA VAL A 29 -8.14 2.00 4.85
C VAL A 29 -9.01 2.27 6.07
N PHE A 30 -9.43 3.52 6.27
CA PHE A 30 -10.33 3.88 7.38
C PHE A 30 -11.71 3.24 7.21
N GLU A 31 -12.20 3.09 5.98
CA GLU A 31 -13.46 2.42 5.72
C GLU A 31 -13.39 0.91 6.03
N LEU A 32 -12.30 0.24 5.68
CA LEU A 32 -12.08 -1.17 6.04
C LEU A 32 -12.07 -1.38 7.57
N ILE A 33 -11.46 -0.44 8.30
CA ILE A 33 -11.46 -0.45 9.77
C ILE A 33 -12.88 -0.24 10.31
N ARG A 34 -13.65 0.71 9.76
CA ARG A 34 -15.06 0.95 10.14
C ARG A 34 -15.96 -0.25 9.89
N GLN A 35 -15.72 -0.96 8.78
CA GLN A 35 -16.45 -2.18 8.43
C GLN A 35 -15.93 -3.43 9.17
N HIS A 36 -14.95 -3.26 10.07
CA HIS A 36 -14.37 -4.34 10.88
C HIS A 36 -13.85 -5.51 10.04
N ARG A 37 -13.23 -5.24 8.87
CA ARG A 37 -12.62 -6.29 8.04
C ARG A 37 -11.56 -7.05 8.82
N LYS A 38 -11.47 -8.36 8.54
CA LYS A 38 -10.59 -9.29 9.25
C LYS A 38 -9.84 -10.21 8.28
N ASN A 39 -8.80 -10.83 8.82
CA ASN A 39 -8.05 -11.88 8.13
C ASN A 39 -7.45 -11.41 6.79
N LEU A 40 -7.21 -10.12 6.62
CA LEU A 40 -6.59 -9.61 5.40
C LEU A 40 -5.16 -10.12 5.28
N HIS A 41 -4.78 -10.50 4.06
CA HIS A 41 -3.42 -10.86 3.71
C HIS A 41 -2.82 -9.75 2.86
N LEU A 42 -1.99 -8.90 3.46
CA LEU A 42 -1.33 -7.82 2.73
C LEU A 42 -0.09 -8.34 2.02
N ILE A 43 -0.01 -8.10 0.71
CA ILE A 43 1.15 -8.39 -0.14
C ILE A 43 1.59 -7.06 -0.75
N GLU A 44 2.73 -6.52 -0.29
CA GLU A 44 3.11 -5.15 -0.60
C GLU A 44 4.57 -5.05 -0.98
N VAL A 45 4.89 -4.24 -2.00
CA VAL A 45 6.31 -3.96 -2.30
C VAL A 45 6.98 -3.33 -1.08
N ASN A 46 6.29 -2.40 -0.42
CA ASN A 46 6.66 -1.87 0.89
C ASN A 46 5.41 -1.43 1.65
N GLY A 47 5.42 -1.61 2.96
CA GLY A 47 4.41 -1.08 3.85
C GLY A 47 4.53 0.43 4.06
N GLY A 48 3.64 0.97 4.87
CA GLY A 48 3.58 2.38 5.19
C GLY A 48 2.48 2.69 6.20
N SER A 49 1.96 3.93 6.15
CA SER A 49 0.93 4.36 7.09
C SER A 49 -0.32 3.46 7.04
N HIS A 50 -0.79 3.09 5.85
CA HIS A 50 -1.94 2.21 5.66
C HIS A 50 -1.78 0.85 6.37
N THR A 51 -0.59 0.23 6.25
CA THR A 51 -0.26 -1.04 6.92
C THR A 51 -0.38 -0.90 8.43
N GLU A 52 0.22 0.15 9.00
CA GLU A 52 0.19 0.41 10.43
C GLU A 52 -1.23 0.63 10.98
N PHE A 53 -2.09 1.31 10.23
CA PHE A 53 -3.49 1.49 10.60
C PHE A 53 -4.27 0.18 10.55
N LEU A 54 -4.16 -0.60 9.49
CA LEU A 54 -4.86 -1.89 9.36
C LEU A 54 -4.38 -2.92 10.39
N VAL A 55 -3.08 -3.00 10.62
CA VAL A 55 -2.48 -3.89 11.61
C VAL A 55 -2.88 -3.49 13.02
N GLY A 56 -2.84 -2.19 13.34
CA GLY A 56 -3.27 -1.67 14.64
C GLY A 56 -4.72 -1.99 14.95
N ALA A 57 -5.60 -1.91 13.95
CA ALA A 57 -7.01 -2.26 14.04
C ALA A 57 -7.27 -3.78 14.10
N GLY A 58 -6.25 -4.62 13.92
CA GLY A 58 -6.39 -6.07 13.88
C GLY A 58 -7.16 -6.56 12.65
N CYS A 59 -7.02 -5.88 11.51
CA CYS A 59 -7.60 -6.29 10.24
C CYS A 59 -6.72 -7.31 9.49
N VAL A 60 -5.43 -7.42 9.81
CA VAL A 60 -4.41 -8.15 9.05
C VAL A 60 -3.89 -9.34 9.84
N ASP A 61 -3.90 -10.52 9.23
CA ASP A 61 -3.33 -11.75 9.80
C ASP A 61 -1.99 -12.12 9.18
N ILE A 62 -1.78 -11.76 7.90
CA ILE A 62 -0.55 -12.04 7.16
C ILE A 62 -0.06 -10.78 6.47
N TRP A 63 1.24 -10.53 6.57
CA TRP A 63 1.91 -9.43 5.87
C TRP A 63 3.17 -9.95 5.17
N GLU A 64 3.17 -9.90 3.82
CA GLU A 64 4.33 -10.21 2.97
C GLU A 64 4.92 -8.91 2.42
N SER A 65 6.12 -8.54 2.84
CA SER A 65 6.78 -7.30 2.40
C SER A 65 8.24 -7.26 2.86
N CYS A 66 8.86 -6.08 2.78
CA CYS A 66 10.25 -5.86 3.18
C CYS A 66 10.44 -4.81 4.28
N TRP A 67 9.51 -3.88 4.44
CA TRP A 67 9.67 -2.76 5.36
C TRP A 67 8.34 -2.05 5.63
N VAL A 68 8.18 -1.49 6.84
CA VAL A 68 7.05 -0.64 7.22
C VAL A 68 7.51 0.49 8.14
N GLY A 69 6.93 1.68 7.95
CA GLY A 69 7.20 2.85 8.80
C GLY A 69 6.58 4.14 8.25
N HIS A 70 6.79 5.24 8.97
CA HIS A 70 6.29 6.57 8.64
C HIS A 70 7.43 7.56 8.33
N GLU A 71 8.55 7.06 7.83
CA GLU A 71 9.74 7.86 7.52
C GLU A 71 10.20 8.72 8.73
N LEU A 72 10.30 10.04 8.52
CA LEU A 72 10.70 11.00 9.55
C LEU A 72 9.71 11.11 10.72
N TYR A 73 8.51 10.61 10.55
CA TYR A 73 7.43 10.71 11.54
C TYR A 73 7.29 9.48 12.42
N GLY A 74 8.01 8.41 12.09
CA GLY A 74 8.05 7.14 12.83
C GLY A 74 8.88 6.11 12.07
N LYS A 75 10.10 5.83 12.56
CA LYS A 75 11.09 5.00 11.85
C LYS A 75 10.66 3.55 11.63
N TYR A 76 9.82 3.02 12.52
CA TYR A 76 9.38 1.61 12.52
C TYR A 76 7.88 1.54 12.63
N GLY A 77 7.30 0.46 12.14
CA GLY A 77 5.92 0.10 12.38
C GLY A 77 5.69 -0.30 13.84
N ALA A 78 5.19 0.61 14.65
CA ALA A 78 4.98 0.35 16.09
C ALA A 78 3.87 -0.69 16.31
N ASN A 79 2.79 -0.62 15.52
CA ASN A 79 1.70 -1.56 15.59
C ASN A 79 2.10 -2.93 15.05
N LEU A 80 2.80 -2.98 13.91
CA LEU A 80 3.31 -4.24 13.37
C LEU A 80 4.27 -4.91 14.36
N SER A 81 5.24 -4.17 14.90
CA SER A 81 6.21 -4.72 15.87
C SER A 81 5.52 -5.31 17.09
N ARG A 82 4.51 -4.63 17.63
CA ARG A 82 3.72 -5.10 18.77
C ARG A 82 2.94 -6.38 18.42
N LYS A 83 2.21 -6.38 17.29
CA LYS A 83 1.40 -7.53 16.86
C LYS A 83 2.26 -8.77 16.55
N VAL A 84 3.48 -8.58 16.01
CA VAL A 84 4.45 -9.66 15.81
C VAL A 84 4.93 -10.22 17.15
N ALA A 85 5.30 -9.34 18.09
CA ALA A 85 5.72 -9.76 19.43
C ALA A 85 4.62 -10.56 20.17
N ASP A 86 3.37 -10.16 19.99
CA ASP A 86 2.17 -10.79 20.56
C ASP A 86 1.72 -12.03 19.75
N LYS A 87 2.43 -12.41 18.67
CA LYS A 87 2.11 -13.53 17.77
C LYS A 87 0.70 -13.44 17.15
N GLN A 88 0.23 -12.23 16.89
CA GLN A 88 -1.11 -11.94 16.32
C GLN A 88 -1.07 -11.74 14.80
N ILE A 89 0.11 -11.71 14.18
CA ILE A 89 0.31 -11.54 12.74
C ILE A 89 1.50 -12.39 12.29
N ILE A 90 1.40 -12.97 11.10
CA ILE A 90 2.51 -13.66 10.45
C ILE A 90 3.17 -12.69 9.47
N VAL A 91 4.47 -12.53 9.62
CA VAL A 91 5.30 -11.74 8.71
C VAL A 91 6.11 -12.69 7.83
N GLU A 92 5.92 -12.59 6.52
CA GLU A 92 6.78 -13.26 5.53
C GLU A 92 7.70 -12.22 4.90
N ASP A 93 8.96 -12.29 5.26
CA ASP A 93 9.96 -11.29 4.90
C ASP A 93 10.62 -11.58 3.55
N TYR A 94 10.71 -10.57 2.71
CA TYR A 94 11.41 -10.55 1.42
C TYR A 94 12.31 -9.31 1.35
N SER A 95 13.29 -9.32 0.46
CA SER A 95 13.97 -8.06 0.14
C SER A 95 13.07 -7.16 -0.71
N HIS A 96 13.36 -5.86 -0.69
CA HIS A 96 12.65 -4.89 -1.53
C HIS A 96 12.71 -5.26 -3.02
N ALA A 97 13.88 -5.68 -3.49
CA ALA A 97 14.05 -6.11 -4.88
C ALA A 97 13.24 -7.36 -5.20
N GLU A 98 13.20 -8.35 -4.28
CA GLU A 98 12.37 -9.54 -4.48
C GLU A 98 10.88 -9.20 -4.57
N MET A 99 10.38 -8.30 -3.72
CA MET A 99 8.99 -7.85 -3.83
C MET A 99 8.72 -7.17 -5.16
N MET A 100 9.61 -6.30 -5.66
CA MET A 100 9.50 -5.70 -7.00
C MET A 100 9.44 -6.77 -8.09
N PHE A 101 10.31 -7.77 -8.04
CA PHE A 101 10.31 -8.86 -9.04
C PHE A 101 9.06 -9.74 -8.94
N ARG A 102 8.52 -9.99 -7.76
CA ARG A 102 7.26 -10.73 -7.57
C ARG A 102 6.09 -10.01 -8.26
N PHE A 103 5.97 -8.70 -8.10
CA PHE A 103 4.94 -7.90 -8.76
C PHE A 103 5.16 -7.78 -10.27
N ALA A 104 6.41 -7.59 -10.72
CA ALA A 104 6.74 -7.55 -12.14
C ALA A 104 6.43 -8.89 -12.85
N ALA A 105 6.74 -10.02 -12.20
CA ALA A 105 6.39 -11.34 -12.72
C ALA A 105 4.87 -11.51 -12.85
N ALA A 106 4.10 -11.14 -11.81
CA ALA A 106 2.64 -11.17 -11.85
C ALA A 106 2.08 -10.28 -12.96
N ALA A 107 2.56 -9.06 -13.08
CA ALA A 107 2.15 -8.11 -14.12
C ALA A 107 2.40 -8.60 -15.55
N CYS A 108 3.43 -9.43 -15.74
CA CYS A 108 3.74 -10.06 -17.04
C CYS A 108 3.07 -11.43 -17.24
N GLY A 109 2.28 -11.91 -16.27
CA GLY A 109 1.69 -13.26 -16.32
C GLY A 109 2.70 -14.39 -16.13
N ALA A 110 3.92 -14.10 -15.63
CA ALA A 110 4.91 -15.10 -15.31
C ALA A 110 4.61 -15.73 -13.92
N PRO A 111 4.76 -17.05 -13.75
CA PRO A 111 4.44 -17.72 -12.48
C PRO A 111 5.48 -17.45 -11.39
N TYR A 112 6.67 -17.01 -11.73
CA TYR A 112 7.78 -16.70 -10.82
C TYR A 112 8.78 -15.75 -11.48
N ALA A 113 9.59 -15.10 -10.65
CA ALA A 113 10.78 -14.36 -11.08
C ALA A 113 12.05 -15.15 -10.79
N VAL A 114 13.11 -14.86 -11.56
CA VAL A 114 14.45 -15.42 -11.36
C VAL A 114 15.39 -14.28 -10.98
N THR A 115 16.20 -14.46 -9.94
CA THR A 115 17.11 -13.42 -9.47
C THR A 115 18.34 -14.01 -8.77
N GLN A 116 19.40 -13.22 -8.68
CA GLN A 116 20.54 -13.47 -7.77
C GLN A 116 20.47 -12.59 -6.51
N THR A 117 19.47 -11.71 -6.45
CA THR A 117 19.29 -10.84 -5.29
C THR A 117 19.02 -11.68 -4.03
N SER A 118 19.63 -11.27 -2.93
CA SER A 118 19.50 -11.91 -1.61
C SER A 118 20.12 -13.30 -1.50
N LEU A 119 20.83 -13.81 -2.53
CA LEU A 119 21.62 -15.05 -2.40
C LEU A 119 22.61 -14.94 -1.22
N GLY A 120 22.66 -16.03 -0.43
CA GLY A 120 23.55 -16.10 0.73
C GLY A 120 23.09 -15.29 1.96
N THR A 121 21.87 -14.76 1.94
CA THR A 121 21.24 -14.11 3.10
C THR A 121 20.27 -15.03 3.80
N ASP A 122 19.89 -14.68 5.03
CA ASP A 122 18.90 -15.42 5.83
C ASP A 122 17.47 -15.37 5.25
N LEU A 123 17.19 -14.51 4.28
CA LEU A 123 15.89 -14.48 3.59
C LEU A 123 15.55 -15.83 2.92
N HIS A 124 16.59 -16.58 2.52
CA HIS A 124 16.49 -17.91 1.94
C HIS A 124 16.83 -19.05 2.93
N ASN A 125 16.87 -18.75 4.21
CA ASN A 125 16.97 -19.78 5.24
C ASN A 125 15.57 -20.34 5.54
N PRO A 126 15.35 -21.68 5.48
CA PRO A 126 14.05 -22.28 5.76
C PRO A 126 13.48 -21.96 7.15
N GLU A 127 14.32 -21.60 8.11
CA GLU A 127 13.88 -21.19 9.45
C GLU A 127 13.09 -19.86 9.42
N TYR A 128 13.27 -19.04 8.38
CA TYR A 128 12.55 -17.78 8.17
C TYR A 128 11.42 -17.88 7.12
N ASP A 129 11.04 -19.10 6.72
CA ASP A 129 9.79 -19.35 5.98
C ASP A 129 8.63 -19.42 6.98
N MET A 130 8.12 -18.25 7.37
CA MET A 130 7.11 -18.14 8.41
C MET A 130 5.77 -18.73 8.01
N LEU A 131 5.37 -18.58 6.74
CA LEU A 131 4.15 -19.19 6.20
C LEU A 131 4.27 -20.70 6.10
N GLY A 132 5.44 -21.23 5.74
CA GLY A 132 5.74 -22.66 5.75
C GLY A 132 5.68 -23.25 7.16
N ARG A 133 6.30 -22.58 8.12
CA ARG A 133 6.28 -23.00 9.53
C ARG A 133 4.88 -22.97 10.15
N ALA A 134 4.03 -22.05 9.69
CA ALA A 134 2.62 -21.98 10.09
C ALA A 134 1.73 -23.02 9.36
N GLY A 135 2.27 -23.79 8.40
CA GLY A 135 1.50 -24.78 7.63
C GLY A 135 0.51 -24.17 6.64
N LEU A 136 0.72 -22.91 6.22
CA LEU A 136 -0.21 -22.17 5.37
C LEU A 136 0.10 -22.25 3.87
N ARG A 137 1.21 -22.90 3.46
CA ARG A 137 1.57 -23.06 2.05
C ARG A 137 0.76 -24.15 1.37
N ASP A 138 -0.39 -23.78 0.84
CA ASP A 138 -1.38 -24.66 0.21
C ASP A 138 -1.12 -24.92 -1.30
N GLY A 139 -0.24 -24.15 -1.91
CA GLY A 139 0.05 -24.20 -3.35
C GLY A 139 -1.03 -23.58 -4.23
N THR A 140 -2.07 -23.01 -3.66
CA THR A 140 -3.20 -22.36 -4.38
C THR A 140 -3.29 -20.86 -4.05
N ARG A 141 -3.56 -20.51 -2.82
CA ARG A 141 -3.57 -19.11 -2.35
C ARG A 141 -2.18 -18.62 -1.98
N ILE A 142 -1.41 -19.48 -1.30
CA ILE A 142 -0.04 -19.21 -0.88
C ILE A 142 0.86 -20.22 -1.60
N ALA A 143 1.91 -19.73 -2.24
CA ALA A 143 2.84 -20.57 -3.01
C ALA A 143 3.38 -21.73 -2.16
N LYS A 144 3.50 -22.91 -2.75
CA LYS A 144 3.98 -24.14 -2.09
C LYS A 144 5.36 -23.98 -1.44
N HIS A 145 6.20 -23.13 -2.01
CA HIS A 145 7.54 -22.81 -1.52
C HIS A 145 7.73 -21.30 -1.51
N LYS A 146 8.46 -20.76 -0.53
CA LYS A 146 8.87 -19.37 -0.48
C LYS A 146 9.81 -19.03 -1.64
N TYR A 147 10.73 -19.94 -1.92
CA TYR A 147 11.75 -19.85 -2.96
C TYR A 147 12.20 -21.24 -3.40
N GLN A 148 12.91 -21.31 -4.52
CA GLN A 148 13.66 -22.48 -4.97
C GLN A 148 14.98 -22.02 -5.57
N PHE A 149 16.03 -22.88 -5.50
CA PHE A 149 17.29 -22.62 -6.19
C PHE A 149 17.33 -23.33 -7.54
N THR A 150 18.00 -22.71 -8.51
CA THR A 150 18.31 -23.26 -9.82
C THR A 150 19.69 -22.78 -10.28
N GLU A 151 20.30 -23.50 -11.20
CA GLU A 151 21.49 -23.01 -11.90
C GLU A 151 21.08 -22.25 -13.19
N ASP A 152 21.88 -21.24 -13.57
CA ASP A 152 21.66 -20.50 -14.81
C ASP A 152 21.86 -21.44 -16.03
N PRO A 153 20.79 -21.75 -16.78
CA PRO A 153 20.89 -22.67 -17.92
C PRO A 153 21.40 -22.02 -19.21
N PHE A 154 21.59 -20.67 -19.22
CA PHE A 154 21.90 -19.92 -20.44
C PHE A 154 23.36 -19.45 -20.49
N PHE A 155 23.85 -18.90 -19.40
CA PHE A 155 25.18 -18.28 -19.37
C PHE A 155 26.11 -18.92 -18.34
N GLY A 156 25.64 -19.88 -17.54
CA GLY A 156 26.42 -20.52 -16.49
C GLY A 156 26.84 -19.57 -15.36
N ALA A 157 26.03 -18.55 -15.10
CA ALA A 157 26.32 -17.51 -14.11
C ALA A 157 26.18 -18.01 -12.64
N GLY A 158 26.06 -19.32 -12.44
CA GLY A 158 25.95 -19.96 -11.11
C GLY A 158 24.52 -19.99 -10.58
N SER A 159 24.39 -20.16 -9.28
CA SER A 159 23.10 -20.35 -8.62
C SER A 159 22.22 -19.11 -8.67
N GLN A 160 20.93 -19.34 -8.85
CA GLN A 160 19.87 -18.32 -8.88
C GLN A 160 18.73 -18.72 -7.97
N VAL A 161 17.91 -17.75 -7.58
CA VAL A 161 16.70 -17.96 -6.78
C VAL A 161 15.48 -17.76 -7.67
N LEU A 162 14.56 -18.72 -7.61
CA LEU A 162 13.21 -18.61 -8.12
C LEU A 162 12.31 -18.16 -6.98
N ILE A 163 11.58 -17.05 -7.16
CA ILE A 163 10.62 -16.52 -6.20
C ILE A 163 9.23 -16.46 -6.84
N PRO A 164 8.14 -16.87 -6.16
CA PRO A 164 6.82 -16.90 -6.73
C PRO A 164 6.32 -15.49 -7.06
N ALA A 165 5.60 -15.34 -8.17
CA ALA A 165 4.89 -14.11 -8.50
C ALA A 165 3.94 -13.70 -7.36
N ALA A 166 3.71 -12.42 -7.18
CA ALA A 166 2.70 -11.93 -6.26
C ALA A 166 1.31 -12.40 -6.72
N LYS A 167 0.50 -12.88 -5.80
CA LYS A 167 -0.86 -13.35 -6.11
C LYS A 167 -1.86 -12.51 -5.30
N VAL A 168 -2.46 -11.54 -5.96
CA VAL A 168 -3.25 -10.47 -5.35
C VAL A 168 -4.69 -10.55 -5.85
N ASP A 169 -5.66 -10.52 -4.92
CA ASP A 169 -7.09 -10.48 -5.29
C ASP A 169 -7.52 -9.05 -5.63
N VAL A 170 -7.11 -8.07 -4.82
CA VAL A 170 -7.51 -6.67 -4.99
C VAL A 170 -6.31 -5.72 -4.84
N ALA A 171 -6.16 -4.80 -5.79
CA ALA A 171 -5.28 -3.63 -5.67
C ALA A 171 -6.10 -2.37 -5.44
N VAL A 172 -5.69 -1.54 -4.50
CA VAL A 172 -6.29 -0.22 -4.29
C VAL A 172 -5.27 0.85 -4.61
N MET A 173 -5.57 1.65 -5.63
CA MET A 173 -4.74 2.73 -6.12
C MET A 173 -5.21 4.07 -5.54
N CYS A 174 -4.28 4.96 -5.21
CA CYS A 174 -4.59 6.35 -4.87
C CYS A 174 -3.82 7.30 -5.77
N VAL A 175 -4.56 8.07 -6.58
CA VAL A 175 -4.01 8.82 -7.70
C VAL A 175 -4.55 10.24 -7.78
N GLN A 176 -3.90 11.11 -8.54
CA GLN A 176 -4.35 12.48 -8.72
C GLN A 176 -5.55 12.58 -9.66
N GLN A 177 -5.52 11.84 -10.77
CA GLN A 177 -6.56 11.93 -11.80
C GLN A 177 -6.85 10.55 -12.39
N VAL A 178 -8.12 10.31 -12.65
CA VAL A 178 -8.62 9.17 -13.42
C VAL A 178 -9.64 9.68 -14.43
N GLY A 179 -9.61 9.14 -15.65
CA GLY A 179 -10.62 9.39 -16.66
C GLY A 179 -11.92 8.65 -16.37
N GLU A 180 -13.01 9.13 -16.94
CA GLU A 180 -14.34 8.48 -16.81
C GLU A 180 -14.36 7.03 -17.31
N GLU A 181 -13.45 6.66 -18.20
CA GLU A 181 -13.29 5.29 -18.73
C GLU A 181 -12.24 4.47 -17.97
N GLY A 182 -11.54 5.06 -16.98
CA GLY A 182 -10.56 4.37 -16.15
C GLY A 182 -9.09 4.63 -16.49
N THR A 183 -8.75 5.46 -17.48
CA THR A 183 -7.35 5.85 -17.73
C THR A 183 -6.78 6.62 -16.54
N VAL A 184 -5.62 6.23 -16.04
CA VAL A 184 -5.01 6.82 -14.82
C VAL A 184 -3.82 7.69 -15.18
N ARG A 185 -3.75 8.87 -14.55
CA ARG A 185 -2.58 9.74 -14.55
C ARG A 185 -2.05 9.94 -13.15
N VAL A 186 -0.81 9.50 -12.91
CA VAL A 186 -0.08 9.74 -11.68
C VAL A 186 0.94 10.83 -11.92
N ASN A 187 0.86 11.92 -11.16
CA ASN A 187 1.87 12.99 -11.19
C ASN A 187 2.96 12.72 -10.16
N GLY A 188 4.20 12.99 -10.54
CA GLY A 188 5.36 12.72 -9.70
C GLY A 188 5.77 11.25 -9.71
N GLN A 189 6.28 10.76 -8.60
CA GLN A 189 6.78 9.40 -8.49
C GLN A 189 5.61 8.39 -8.41
N TYR A 190 5.56 7.43 -9.33
CA TYR A 190 4.55 6.35 -9.33
C TYR A 190 5.08 5.01 -8.76
N TYR A 191 6.38 4.87 -8.56
CA TYR A 191 7.02 3.71 -7.94
C TYR A 191 6.70 2.38 -8.65
N SER A 192 5.86 1.50 -8.08
CA SER A 192 5.45 0.20 -8.65
C SER A 192 3.96 0.18 -9.02
N ASP A 193 3.33 1.32 -9.19
CA ASP A 193 1.89 1.40 -9.42
C ASP A 193 1.40 0.60 -10.64
N PRO A 194 2.08 0.62 -11.81
CA PRO A 194 1.66 -0.19 -12.96
C PRO A 194 1.72 -1.70 -12.69
N GLU A 195 2.78 -2.17 -12.03
CA GLU A 195 2.92 -3.58 -11.67
C GLU A 195 1.90 -4.01 -10.63
N VAL A 196 1.60 -3.13 -9.66
CA VAL A 196 0.58 -3.37 -8.63
C VAL A 196 -0.81 -3.50 -9.25
N ALA A 197 -1.19 -2.61 -10.18
CA ALA A 197 -2.46 -2.68 -10.87
C ALA A 197 -2.59 -3.99 -11.69
N ARG A 198 -1.55 -4.34 -12.47
CA ARG A 198 -1.56 -5.53 -13.36
C ARG A 198 -1.47 -6.86 -12.62
N ALA A 199 -0.98 -6.85 -11.39
CA ALA A 199 -0.82 -8.06 -10.59
C ALA A 199 -2.11 -8.52 -9.90
N ALA A 200 -3.12 -7.67 -9.82
CA ALA A 200 -4.37 -7.94 -9.11
C ALA A 200 -5.47 -8.46 -10.05
N ASP A 201 -6.38 -9.26 -9.47
CA ASP A 201 -7.58 -9.71 -10.17
C ASP A 201 -8.62 -8.57 -10.30
N ILE A 202 -8.65 -7.63 -9.33
CA ILE A 202 -9.52 -6.44 -9.31
C ILE A 202 -8.68 -5.22 -8.95
N THR A 203 -8.79 -4.16 -9.75
CA THR A 203 -8.13 -2.87 -9.49
C THR A 203 -9.15 -1.77 -9.19
N ILE A 204 -9.07 -1.22 -7.99
CA ILE A 204 -9.90 -0.09 -7.52
C ILE A 204 -9.05 1.18 -7.54
N VAL A 205 -9.47 2.20 -8.28
CA VAL A 205 -8.79 3.50 -8.35
C VAL A 205 -9.58 4.55 -7.58
N MET A 206 -8.98 5.03 -6.49
CA MET A 206 -9.44 6.19 -5.73
C MET A 206 -8.67 7.42 -6.19
N ALA A 207 -9.35 8.39 -6.77
CA ALA A 207 -8.74 9.58 -7.33
C ALA A 207 -9.14 10.86 -6.58
N GLU A 208 -8.25 11.85 -6.59
CA GLU A 208 -8.58 13.22 -6.14
C GLU A 208 -9.61 13.87 -7.07
N GLU A 209 -9.61 13.46 -8.35
CA GLU A 209 -10.44 14.06 -9.38
C GLU A 209 -10.74 13.05 -10.50
N ILE A 210 -12.01 12.88 -10.85
CA ILE A 210 -12.43 12.23 -12.08
C ILE A 210 -12.54 13.29 -13.18
N VAL A 211 -11.84 13.08 -14.30
CA VAL A 211 -11.78 14.02 -15.42
C VAL A 211 -12.37 13.41 -16.68
N PRO A 212 -12.85 14.25 -17.64
CA PRO A 212 -13.26 13.76 -18.95
C PRO A 212 -12.12 12.95 -19.59
N GLU A 213 -12.42 11.78 -20.14
CA GLU A 213 -11.42 10.88 -20.71
C GLU A 213 -10.59 11.57 -21.83
N GLU A 214 -11.22 12.42 -22.63
CA GLU A 214 -10.57 13.19 -23.70
C GLU A 214 -9.44 14.10 -23.18
N TYR A 215 -9.54 14.59 -21.94
CA TYR A 215 -8.46 15.36 -21.30
C TYR A 215 -7.20 14.52 -21.12
N LEU A 216 -7.34 13.25 -20.77
CA LEU A 216 -6.20 12.34 -20.63
C LEU A 216 -5.67 11.84 -21.98
N ARG A 217 -6.55 11.63 -22.97
CA ARG A 217 -6.16 11.21 -24.32
C ARG A 217 -5.28 12.23 -25.04
N ARG A 218 -5.48 13.53 -24.81
CA ARG A 218 -4.67 14.60 -25.45
C ARG A 218 -3.19 14.54 -25.09
N ASN A 219 -2.84 14.00 -23.92
CA ASN A 219 -1.47 13.85 -23.46
C ASN A 219 -1.25 12.43 -22.98
N ALA A 220 -1.42 11.48 -23.89
CA ALA A 220 -1.39 10.04 -23.61
C ALA A 220 -0.05 9.57 -23.02
N ASP A 221 1.04 10.25 -23.35
CA ASP A 221 2.39 10.02 -22.85
C ASP A 221 2.54 10.27 -21.33
N GLN A 222 1.59 10.97 -20.71
CA GLN A 222 1.55 11.24 -19.28
C GLN A 222 0.70 10.22 -18.50
N ASN A 223 0.02 9.31 -19.18
CA ASN A 223 -0.84 8.33 -18.55
C ASN A 223 -0.01 7.14 -18.04
N THR A 224 -0.36 6.64 -16.87
CA THR A 224 0.43 5.63 -16.14
C THR A 224 -0.18 4.24 -16.25
N ILE A 225 -1.52 4.14 -16.18
CA ILE A 225 -2.27 2.89 -16.21
C ILE A 225 -3.38 3.03 -17.26
N ALA A 226 -3.56 2.02 -18.10
CA ALA A 226 -4.57 2.00 -19.13
C ALA A 226 -5.95 1.67 -18.56
N SER A 227 -7.01 2.16 -19.21
CA SER A 227 -8.39 1.99 -18.74
C SER A 227 -8.81 0.52 -18.57
N PHE A 228 -8.31 -0.38 -19.42
CA PHE A 228 -8.61 -1.82 -19.33
C PHE A 228 -7.94 -2.54 -18.16
N GLU A 229 -7.07 -1.86 -17.40
CA GLU A 229 -6.40 -2.35 -16.18
C GLU A 229 -7.13 -1.90 -14.91
N VAL A 230 -8.29 -1.23 -15.05
CA VAL A 230 -9.06 -0.63 -13.94
C VAL A 230 -10.49 -1.14 -13.96
N ASP A 231 -10.95 -1.71 -12.83
CA ASP A 231 -12.31 -2.25 -12.71
C ASP A 231 -13.27 -1.26 -12.06
N HIS A 232 -12.79 -0.49 -11.09
CA HIS A 232 -13.61 0.45 -10.34
C HIS A 232 -12.90 1.78 -10.15
N ILE A 233 -13.64 2.87 -10.31
CA ILE A 233 -13.17 4.23 -10.03
C ILE A 233 -14.06 4.90 -9.00
N LEU A 234 -13.45 5.72 -8.13
CA LEU A 234 -14.18 6.59 -7.22
C LEU A 234 -13.43 7.90 -7.00
N GLU A 235 -14.17 9.00 -6.92
CA GLU A 235 -13.63 10.30 -6.54
C GLU A 235 -13.61 10.42 -5.02
N CYS A 236 -12.46 10.79 -4.47
CA CYS A 236 -12.27 10.92 -3.03
C CYS A 236 -11.20 11.98 -2.74
N PRO A 237 -11.58 13.28 -2.78
CA PRO A 237 -10.66 14.38 -2.45
C PRO A 237 -10.06 14.21 -1.06
N PHE A 238 -8.76 14.51 -0.92
CA PHE A 238 -7.99 14.25 0.31
C PHE A 238 -8.00 12.79 0.77
N GLY A 239 -8.28 11.86 -0.12
CA GLY A 239 -8.37 10.43 0.19
C GLY A 239 -7.06 9.79 0.64
N ALA A 240 -5.91 10.41 0.33
CA ALA A 240 -4.61 9.95 0.82
C ALA A 240 -4.26 10.49 2.22
N HIS A 241 -4.94 11.53 2.75
CA HIS A 241 -4.60 12.10 4.06
C HIS A 241 -4.66 11.03 5.18
N PRO A 242 -3.66 10.94 6.07
CA PRO A 242 -2.57 11.87 6.40
C PRO A 242 -1.30 11.74 5.54
N THR A 243 -1.27 10.83 4.57
CA THR A 243 -0.18 10.78 3.59
C THR A 243 -0.32 11.89 2.55
N GLY A 244 0.77 12.22 1.86
CA GLY A 244 0.76 13.28 0.88
C GLY A 244 0.27 12.83 -0.51
N MET A 245 -0.19 13.79 -1.31
CA MET A 245 -0.52 13.64 -2.73
C MET A 245 0.26 14.68 -3.52
N PHE A 246 1.32 14.27 -4.21
CA PHE A 246 2.18 15.20 -4.96
C PHE A 246 1.38 16.10 -5.91
N GLY A 247 1.65 17.40 -5.86
CA GLY A 247 0.93 18.39 -6.63
C GLY A 247 -0.46 18.78 -6.08
N ARG A 248 -0.96 18.12 -5.06
CA ARG A 248 -2.25 18.41 -4.40
C ARG A 248 -2.05 18.87 -2.96
N TYR A 249 -1.41 18.06 -2.11
CA TYR A 249 -1.14 18.37 -0.71
C TYR A 249 0.04 17.58 -0.15
N ASP A 250 0.69 18.13 0.84
CA ASP A 250 1.81 17.50 1.55
C ASP A 250 1.34 16.52 2.62
N VAL A 251 2.30 15.74 3.09
CA VAL A 251 2.13 14.85 4.25
C VAL A 251 1.79 15.64 5.50
N ASP A 252 0.74 15.24 6.20
CA ASP A 252 0.42 15.78 7.53
C ASP A 252 1.32 15.19 8.61
N GLY A 253 2.54 15.70 8.68
CA GLY A 253 3.55 15.23 9.63
C GLY A 253 3.13 15.30 11.10
N PRO A 254 2.48 16.38 11.58
CA PRO A 254 1.92 16.43 12.92
C PRO A 254 0.91 15.32 13.21
N PHE A 255 0.03 14.98 12.25
CA PHE A 255 -0.94 13.90 12.41
C PHE A 255 -0.24 12.53 12.52
N LEU A 256 0.73 12.26 11.64
CA LEU A 256 1.49 11.01 11.67
C LEU A 256 2.33 10.86 12.95
N LYS A 257 2.91 11.96 13.44
CA LYS A 257 3.63 11.96 14.73
C LYS A 257 2.71 11.66 15.90
N ASP A 258 1.52 12.26 15.93
CA ASP A 258 0.51 12.01 16.96
C ASP A 258 0.07 10.55 16.92
N PHE A 259 -0.30 10.02 15.72
CA PHE A 259 -0.60 8.62 15.53
C PHE A 259 0.51 7.72 16.06
N TYR A 260 1.75 7.89 15.60
CA TYR A 260 2.88 7.07 16.01
C TYR A 260 3.16 7.11 17.50
N SER A 261 3.01 8.29 18.14
CA SER A 261 3.26 8.44 19.57
C SER A 261 2.21 7.76 20.44
N ARG A 262 0.94 7.85 20.03
CA ARG A 262 -0.21 7.35 20.78
C ARG A 262 -0.42 5.84 20.60
N THR A 263 -0.11 5.29 19.43
CA THR A 263 -0.50 3.93 19.05
C THR A 263 0.52 2.84 19.37
N ARG A 264 1.46 3.13 20.28
CA ARG A 264 2.44 2.15 20.76
C ARG A 264 1.81 1.01 21.57
N THR A 265 0.64 1.23 22.13
CA THR A 265 -0.17 0.25 22.85
C THR A 265 -1.50 0.03 22.11
N GLN A 266 -2.17 -1.10 22.35
CA GLN A 266 -3.49 -1.34 21.78
C GLN A 266 -4.52 -0.33 22.28
N GLU A 267 -4.53 -0.04 23.57
CA GLU A 267 -5.41 0.97 24.16
C GLU A 267 -5.22 2.35 23.52
N GLY A 268 -3.96 2.74 23.27
CA GLY A 268 -3.66 4.01 22.60
C GLY A 268 -4.14 4.01 21.15
N PHE A 269 -4.03 2.88 20.43
CA PHE A 269 -4.60 2.73 19.09
C PHE A 269 -6.13 2.84 19.12
N ASP A 270 -6.79 2.14 20.03
CA ASP A 270 -8.25 2.13 20.15
C ASP A 270 -8.79 3.53 20.46
N GLY A 271 -8.11 4.27 21.34
CA GLY A 271 -8.42 5.67 21.61
C GLY A 271 -8.25 6.57 20.38
N PHE A 272 -7.18 6.37 19.61
CA PHE A 272 -6.95 7.10 18.38
C PHE A 272 -8.00 6.76 17.31
N ALA A 273 -8.32 5.48 17.14
CA ALA A 273 -9.32 5.02 16.18
C ALA A 273 -10.73 5.52 16.54
N THR A 274 -11.08 5.55 17.83
CA THR A 274 -12.34 6.13 18.32
C THR A 274 -12.43 7.60 17.99
N GLU A 275 -11.32 8.33 18.14
CA GLU A 275 -11.29 9.76 17.85
C GLU A 275 -11.37 10.06 16.35
N TRP A 276 -10.63 9.34 15.51
CA TRP A 276 -10.39 9.73 14.12
C TRP A 276 -11.04 8.83 13.07
N ILE A 277 -11.46 7.61 13.40
CA ILE A 277 -11.94 6.63 12.42
C ILE A 277 -13.39 6.23 12.68
N HIS A 278 -13.69 5.77 13.90
CA HIS A 278 -15.02 5.25 14.22
C HIS A 278 -16.08 6.34 14.29
N GLY A 279 -17.30 6.01 13.86
CA GLY A 279 -18.46 6.92 13.93
C GLY A 279 -18.40 8.11 12.95
N GLN A 280 -17.46 8.10 11.99
CA GLN A 280 -17.27 9.16 11.01
C GLN A 280 -17.20 8.56 9.61
N ASP A 281 -17.80 9.20 8.62
CA ASP A 281 -17.49 8.96 7.23
C ASP A 281 -16.29 9.82 6.78
N HIS A 282 -15.92 9.76 5.51
CA HIS A 282 -14.80 10.54 4.99
C HIS A 282 -15.05 12.05 5.07
N MET A 283 -16.27 12.50 4.82
CA MET A 283 -16.60 13.94 4.86
C MET A 283 -16.54 14.47 6.30
N SER A 284 -17.14 13.75 7.26
CA SER A 284 -17.07 14.09 8.69
C SER A 284 -15.63 14.09 9.21
N TYR A 285 -14.79 13.19 8.70
CA TYR A 285 -13.34 13.19 8.99
C TYR A 285 -12.67 14.48 8.48
N LEU A 286 -12.96 14.91 7.25
CA LEU A 286 -12.41 16.16 6.69
C LEU A 286 -12.93 17.39 7.44
N GLU A 287 -14.21 17.42 7.82
CA GLU A 287 -14.77 18.50 8.64
C GLU A 287 -14.06 18.62 9.97
N LYS A 288 -13.82 17.49 10.64
CA LYS A 288 -13.08 17.44 11.90
C LYS A 288 -11.62 17.87 11.74
N LEU A 289 -10.97 17.50 10.64
CA LEU A 289 -9.62 17.94 10.31
C LEU A 289 -9.54 19.47 10.18
N GLY A 290 -10.55 20.05 9.57
CA GLY A 290 -10.80 21.50 9.47
C GLY A 290 -10.02 22.18 8.35
N TRP A 291 -10.68 23.16 7.71
CA TRP A 291 -10.13 23.94 6.60
C TRP A 291 -8.75 24.58 6.86
N PRO A 292 -8.48 25.19 8.06
CA PRO A 292 -7.17 25.79 8.29
C PRO A 292 -6.00 24.78 8.17
N ARG A 293 -6.23 23.53 8.59
CA ARG A 293 -5.22 22.48 8.46
C ARG A 293 -5.05 22.03 7.02
N MET A 294 -6.16 21.77 6.34
CA MET A 294 -6.15 21.34 4.93
C MET A 294 -5.50 22.39 4.03
N LEU A 295 -5.79 23.67 4.22
CA LEU A 295 -5.18 24.76 3.45
C LEU A 295 -3.67 24.87 3.66
N LYS A 296 -3.17 24.59 4.87
CA LYS A 296 -1.72 24.55 5.15
C LYS A 296 -1.00 23.40 4.46
N LEU A 297 -1.70 22.29 4.21
CA LEU A 297 -1.15 21.14 3.49
C LEU A 297 -1.17 21.34 1.97
N ARG A 298 -2.03 22.22 1.47
CA ARG A 298 -2.22 22.42 0.02
C ARG A 298 -0.89 22.74 -0.67
N ALA A 299 -0.61 22.01 -1.75
CA ALA A 299 0.57 22.25 -2.57
C ALA A 299 0.47 23.61 -3.30
N ASN A 300 1.59 24.31 -3.39
CA ASN A 300 1.75 25.44 -4.30
C ASN A 300 1.76 24.92 -5.74
N THR A 301 0.95 25.49 -6.61
CA THR A 301 0.79 25.02 -7.99
C THR A 301 2.05 25.12 -8.84
N ALA A 302 2.98 26.02 -8.49
CA ALA A 302 4.25 26.19 -9.21
C ALA A 302 5.33 25.21 -8.71
N LEU A 303 5.25 24.77 -7.44
CA LEU A 303 6.27 23.96 -6.78
C LEU A 303 5.85 22.51 -6.60
N ASN A 304 4.55 22.20 -6.72
CA ASN A 304 3.92 20.91 -6.47
C ASN A 304 4.07 20.37 -5.03
N TYR A 305 4.49 21.21 -4.09
CA TYR A 305 4.52 20.93 -2.64
C TYR A 305 4.12 22.18 -1.85
N SER A 306 3.81 22.05 -0.57
CA SER A 306 3.46 23.20 0.26
C SER A 306 4.68 24.06 0.54
N VAL A 307 4.48 25.37 0.53
CA VAL A 307 5.52 26.30 1.01
C VAL A 307 5.48 26.26 2.52
N ARG A 308 6.36 25.48 3.12
CA ARG A 308 6.54 25.51 4.57
C ARG A 308 7.06 26.89 4.94
N ASP A 309 6.35 27.59 5.81
CA ASP A 309 6.89 28.77 6.46
C ASP A 309 8.23 28.37 7.10
N LYS A 310 9.32 28.89 6.56
CA LYS A 310 10.65 28.78 7.19
C LYS A 310 10.73 29.65 8.44
N GLY A 311 9.58 30.05 8.99
CA GLY A 311 9.44 30.83 10.21
C GLY A 311 9.74 29.99 11.44
N GLY A 312 10.94 30.13 11.92
CA GLY A 312 11.36 29.61 13.21
C GLY A 312 12.58 28.71 13.10
N LYS A 313 13.76 29.34 13.12
CA LYS A 313 14.97 28.70 13.64
C LYS A 313 14.74 28.29 15.09
#